data_e4cdff78be7626f851477f737d282eee
#
_entry.id   e4cdff78be7626f851477f737d282eee
#
_cell.length_a   1.000
_cell.length_b   1.000
_cell.length_c   1.000
_cell.angle_alpha   90.00
_cell.angle_beta   90.00
_cell.angle_gamma   90.00
#
_symmetry.space_group_name_H-M   'P 1'
#
loop_
_entity.id
_entity.type
_entity.pdbx_description
1 polymer ?
#
loop_
_entity_poly.entity_id
_entity_poly.type
_entity_poly.pdbx_seq_one_letter_code
_entity_poly.pdbx_strand_id
1 'polypeptide(L)'
;QRPLPEGVGLDSLPSAYVFPESGLAAFHTDWTDWHQNAMLTFRSSPYGSTSHALANQNAFNTFYGGQPLFYSSGHHTSFVDRHSILCHRATRAHNTILVDGMGQRIGTEGYGWIPRYYTGSNVNYVLGDASNAYGEVVSPLWTERLRKAGVETSPRTGWDVNHLATYRRHIVELGTSGLVFVYDELEADRPVVWSYMLHTVLHPMTIGHESQALHVRAINYARGVSDAWLYASTALTADTTSQFFVPADNW
;
A
#
# COMPACT_ATOMS: atom_id res chain seq x y z
N GLN A 1 44.87 -4.56 9.95
CA GLN A 1 43.56 -4.12 9.45
C GLN A 1 43.31 -4.82 8.11
N ARG A 2 42.14 -5.46 7.91
CA ARG A 2 41.76 -5.95 6.57
C ARG A 2 41.44 -4.74 5.68
N PRO A 3 41.92 -4.71 4.43
CA PRO A 3 41.51 -3.65 3.51
C PRO A 3 39.96 -3.69 3.36
N LEU A 4 39.37 -2.49 3.26
CA LEU A 4 37.93 -2.41 2.94
C LEU A 4 37.71 -2.99 1.54
N PRO A 5 36.59 -3.67 1.31
CA PRO A 5 36.25 -4.13 -0.02
C PRO A 5 36.13 -2.93 -0.96
N GLU A 6 36.50 -3.14 -2.22
CA GLU A 6 36.33 -2.13 -3.26
C GLU A 6 34.84 -1.82 -3.44
N GLY A 7 34.49 -0.54 -3.51
CA GLY A 7 33.11 -0.11 -3.68
C GLY A 7 32.62 -0.43 -5.08
N VAL A 8 31.36 -0.85 -5.20
CA VAL A 8 30.66 -1.06 -6.46
C VAL A 8 29.85 0.20 -6.77
N GLY A 9 29.90 0.68 -8.02
CA GLY A 9 29.13 1.83 -8.45
C GLY A 9 27.62 1.55 -8.40
N LEU A 10 26.82 2.55 -8.04
CA LEU A 10 25.36 2.43 -7.97
C LEU A 10 24.74 2.17 -9.35
N ASP A 11 25.40 2.59 -10.42
CA ASP A 11 25.03 2.35 -11.82
C ASP A 11 25.01 0.87 -12.21
N SER A 12 25.68 0.02 -11.45
CA SER A 12 25.68 -1.44 -11.63
C SER A 12 24.48 -2.14 -10.97
N LEU A 13 23.69 -1.42 -10.15
CA LEU A 13 22.53 -2.01 -9.49
C LEU A 13 21.35 -2.16 -10.45
N PRO A 14 20.62 -3.27 -10.39
CA PRO A 14 19.39 -3.42 -11.17
C PRO A 14 18.34 -2.42 -10.76
N SER A 15 17.52 -1.97 -11.72
CA SER A 15 16.41 -1.04 -11.49
C SER A 15 15.27 -1.64 -10.64
N ALA A 16 15.22 -2.95 -10.49
CA ALA A 16 14.18 -3.63 -9.72
C ALA A 16 14.77 -4.70 -8.81
N TYR A 17 14.24 -4.74 -7.58
CA TYR A 17 14.49 -5.81 -6.62
C TYR A 17 13.19 -6.40 -6.11
N VAL A 18 13.10 -7.72 -6.11
CA VAL A 18 11.98 -8.46 -5.53
C VAL A 18 12.51 -9.48 -4.53
N PHE A 19 11.94 -9.47 -3.34
CA PHE A 19 12.25 -10.35 -2.23
C PHE A 19 10.98 -11.16 -1.86
N PRO A 20 10.67 -12.23 -2.60
CA PRO A 20 9.40 -12.94 -2.46
C PRO A 20 9.22 -13.56 -1.08
N GLU A 21 10.30 -14.02 -0.44
CA GLU A 21 10.27 -14.63 0.91
C GLU A 21 9.89 -13.61 1.99
N SER A 22 10.19 -12.34 1.81
CA SER A 22 9.76 -11.25 2.71
C SER A 22 8.54 -10.50 2.20
N GLY A 23 8.16 -10.73 0.93
CA GLY A 23 7.01 -10.11 0.31
C GLY A 23 7.22 -8.63 0.01
N LEU A 24 8.42 -8.25 -0.45
CA LEU A 24 8.78 -6.88 -0.76
C LEU A 24 9.25 -6.77 -2.20
N ALA A 25 8.93 -5.65 -2.85
CA ALA A 25 9.52 -5.25 -4.12
C ALA A 25 9.81 -3.75 -4.12
N ALA A 26 10.85 -3.36 -4.88
CA ALA A 26 11.20 -1.97 -5.12
C ALA A 26 11.64 -1.80 -6.58
N PHE A 27 11.14 -0.77 -7.23
CA PHE A 27 11.46 -0.37 -8.59
C PHE A 27 12.03 1.05 -8.57
N HIS A 28 13.06 1.29 -9.37
CA HIS A 28 13.79 2.55 -9.42
C HIS A 28 14.04 2.96 -10.88
N THR A 29 13.93 4.25 -11.15
CA THR A 29 14.27 4.79 -12.48
C THR A 29 15.74 5.16 -12.62
N ASP A 30 16.39 5.61 -11.55
CA ASP A 30 17.79 6.02 -11.55
C ASP A 30 18.44 5.84 -10.18
N TRP A 31 19.52 5.08 -10.12
CA TRP A 31 20.33 4.92 -8.91
C TRP A 31 21.43 5.96 -8.76
N THR A 32 21.83 6.60 -9.86
CA THR A 32 22.99 7.50 -9.90
C THR A 32 22.64 8.94 -9.57
N ASP A 33 21.41 9.36 -9.93
CA ASP A 33 20.85 10.65 -9.55
C ASP A 33 19.58 10.51 -8.72
N TRP A 34 19.73 10.50 -7.41
CA TRP A 34 18.61 10.37 -6.49
C TRP A 34 17.59 11.51 -6.62
N HIS A 35 17.99 12.69 -7.12
CA HIS A 35 17.09 13.81 -7.36
C HIS A 35 16.11 13.58 -8.51
N GLN A 36 16.48 12.71 -9.45
CA GLN A 36 15.66 12.33 -10.59
C GLN A 36 15.03 10.94 -10.41
N ASN A 37 15.40 10.23 -9.35
CA ASN A 37 14.91 8.90 -9.11
C ASN A 37 13.42 8.90 -8.75
N ALA A 38 12.60 8.27 -9.60
CA ALA A 38 11.27 7.82 -9.21
C ALA A 38 11.39 6.40 -8.67
N MET A 39 10.72 6.13 -7.56
CA MET A 39 10.73 4.83 -6.91
C MET A 39 9.30 4.39 -6.58
N LEU A 40 9.02 3.11 -6.79
CA LEU A 40 7.84 2.45 -6.27
C LEU A 40 8.27 1.33 -5.32
N THR A 41 7.64 1.26 -4.16
CA THR A 41 7.75 0.11 -3.26
C THR A 41 6.42 -0.62 -3.17
N PHE A 42 6.47 -1.93 -3.05
CA PHE A 42 5.31 -2.80 -2.95
C PHE A 42 5.49 -3.81 -1.84
N ARG A 43 4.39 -4.16 -1.16
CA ARG A 43 4.40 -5.16 -0.11
C ARG A 43 3.24 -6.14 -0.24
N SER A 44 3.55 -7.44 -0.27
CA SER A 44 2.63 -8.57 -0.10
C SER A 44 3.37 -9.69 0.65
N SER A 45 3.27 -9.68 1.97
CA SER A 45 4.20 -10.42 2.86
C SER A 45 3.55 -11.65 3.50
N PRO A 46 4.25 -12.81 3.53
CA PRO A 46 3.77 -14.01 4.18
C PRO A 46 3.73 -13.91 5.72
N TYR A 47 4.32 -12.87 6.29
CA TYR A 47 4.38 -12.67 7.74
C TYR A 47 3.22 -11.85 8.32
N GLY A 48 2.22 -11.54 7.51
CA GLY A 48 1.05 -10.78 7.94
C GLY A 48 1.38 -9.38 8.45
N SER A 49 0.67 -8.95 9.49
CA SER A 49 0.84 -7.65 10.14
C SER A 49 1.21 -7.81 11.62
N THR A 50 2.27 -8.57 11.88
CA THR A 50 2.82 -8.78 13.23
C THR A 50 3.89 -7.75 13.57
N SER A 51 4.15 -7.52 14.87
CA SER A 51 5.16 -6.58 15.38
C SER A 51 5.00 -5.19 14.76
N HIS A 52 6.01 -4.66 14.06
CA HIS A 52 5.98 -3.36 13.39
C HIS A 52 5.26 -3.39 12.03
N ALA A 53 4.96 -4.54 11.48
CA ALA A 53 4.24 -4.65 10.21
C ALA A 53 2.79 -4.18 10.35
N LEU A 54 2.25 -3.64 9.27
CA LEU A 54 0.93 -3.03 9.20
C LEU A 54 -0.02 -3.91 8.37
N ALA A 55 -1.33 -3.69 8.49
CA ALA A 55 -2.34 -4.40 7.71
C ALA A 55 -2.44 -3.78 6.30
N ASN A 56 -1.37 -3.96 5.51
CA ASN A 56 -1.13 -3.27 4.24
C ASN A 56 -0.63 -4.21 3.12
N GLN A 57 -1.17 -5.42 3.06
CA GLN A 57 -0.87 -6.32 1.95
C GLN A 57 -1.34 -5.71 0.63
N ASN A 58 -0.57 -5.94 -0.42
CA ASN A 58 -0.76 -5.35 -1.74
C ASN A 58 -0.76 -3.81 -1.74
N ALA A 59 -0.22 -3.17 -0.70
CA ALA A 59 -0.01 -1.72 -0.72
C ALA A 59 1.26 -1.35 -1.48
N PHE A 60 1.21 -0.19 -2.12
CA PHE A 60 2.38 0.43 -2.75
C PHE A 60 2.59 1.85 -2.22
N ASN A 61 3.81 2.33 -2.33
CA ASN A 61 4.16 3.73 -2.12
C ASN A 61 5.01 4.21 -3.29
N THR A 62 4.90 5.48 -3.63
CA THR A 62 5.71 6.12 -4.67
C THR A 62 6.49 7.29 -4.12
N PHE A 63 7.66 7.52 -4.69
CA PHE A 63 8.57 8.58 -4.31
C PHE A 63 9.15 9.23 -5.56
N TYR A 64 9.59 10.48 -5.42
CA TYR A 64 10.42 11.17 -6.40
C TYR A 64 11.38 12.09 -5.70
N GLY A 65 12.65 12.07 -6.10
CA GLY A 65 13.69 12.89 -5.48
C GLY A 65 13.82 12.66 -3.97
N GLY A 66 13.68 11.41 -3.52
CA GLY A 66 13.74 11.03 -2.11
C GLY A 66 12.53 11.47 -1.26
N GLN A 67 11.50 12.07 -1.86
CA GLN A 67 10.32 12.54 -1.17
C GLN A 67 9.08 11.71 -1.56
N PRO A 68 8.18 11.40 -0.60
CA PRO A 68 6.97 10.64 -0.89
C PRO A 68 6.00 11.41 -1.79
N LEU A 69 5.29 10.68 -2.64
CA LEU A 69 4.17 11.13 -3.45
C LEU A 69 2.88 10.47 -2.98
N PHE A 70 2.53 9.30 -3.55
CA PHE A 70 1.49 8.45 -2.98
C PHE A 70 2.12 7.62 -1.86
N TYR A 71 1.72 7.89 -0.65
CA TYR A 71 2.35 7.30 0.52
C TYR A 71 1.33 7.06 1.62
N SER A 72 1.48 5.98 2.36
CA SER A 72 0.60 5.70 3.51
C SER A 72 0.59 6.87 4.48
N SER A 73 -0.53 7.05 5.20
CA SER A 73 -0.78 8.21 6.06
C SER A 73 0.13 8.32 7.29
N GLY A 74 1.16 7.51 7.38
CA GLY A 74 2.19 7.53 8.42
C GLY A 74 2.46 6.16 9.03
N HIS A 75 3.23 6.16 10.11
CA HIS A 75 3.53 4.98 10.90
C HIS A 75 3.23 5.25 12.38
N HIS A 76 3.06 4.19 13.14
CA HIS A 76 2.71 4.28 14.54
C HIS A 76 3.88 4.79 15.41
N THR A 77 3.54 5.54 16.43
CA THR A 77 4.46 5.92 17.51
C THR A 77 4.31 5.00 18.74
N SER A 78 3.21 4.25 18.80
CA SER A 78 2.90 3.25 19.82
C SER A 78 2.26 2.02 19.21
N PHE A 79 2.45 0.85 19.83
CA PHE A 79 1.88 -0.41 19.37
C PHE A 79 0.41 -0.62 19.73
N VAL A 80 -0.05 0.04 20.76
CA VAL A 80 -1.27 -0.37 21.48
C VAL A 80 -2.22 0.77 21.79
N ASP A 81 -1.89 1.99 21.42
CA ASP A 81 -2.85 3.07 21.57
C ASP A 81 -3.95 2.97 20.51
N ARG A 82 -5.11 3.53 20.86
CA ARG A 82 -6.30 3.48 20.03
C ARG A 82 -6.09 4.11 18.64
N HIS A 83 -5.39 5.23 18.57
CA HIS A 83 -5.12 5.92 17.33
C HIS A 83 -4.22 5.08 16.41
N SER A 84 -3.14 4.52 16.94
CA SER A 84 -2.27 3.64 16.17
C SER A 84 -3.04 2.45 15.58
N ILE A 85 -3.88 1.80 16.39
CA ILE A 85 -4.67 0.65 15.98
C ILE A 85 -5.67 1.01 14.87
N LEU A 86 -6.47 2.05 15.08
CA LEU A 86 -7.57 2.42 14.17
C LEU A 86 -7.12 3.14 12.92
N CYS A 87 -5.91 3.72 12.94
CA CYS A 87 -5.36 4.52 11.87
C CYS A 87 -4.14 3.84 11.23
N HIS A 88 -2.94 4.06 11.79
CA HIS A 88 -1.70 3.69 11.12
C HIS A 88 -1.53 2.21 10.86
N ARG A 89 -2.10 1.34 11.71
CA ARG A 89 -2.05 -0.12 11.52
C ARG A 89 -3.14 -0.65 10.62
N ALA A 90 -4.24 0.09 10.50
CA ALA A 90 -5.40 -0.33 9.73
C ALA A 90 -5.19 -0.13 8.22
N THR A 91 -5.77 -0.98 7.43
CA THR A 91 -5.70 -0.97 5.96
C THR A 91 -6.11 0.37 5.34
N ARG A 92 -7.05 1.06 5.98
CA ARG A 92 -7.54 2.38 5.53
C ARG A 92 -6.47 3.47 5.45
N ALA A 93 -5.31 3.28 6.10
CA ALA A 93 -4.20 4.21 6.09
C ALA A 93 -3.18 3.94 4.96
N HIS A 94 -3.44 3.00 4.07
CA HIS A 94 -2.49 2.51 3.07
C HIS A 94 -3.09 2.50 1.67
N ASN A 95 -2.22 2.57 0.64
CA ASN A 95 -2.63 2.55 -0.77
C ASN A 95 -2.97 1.12 -1.22
N THR A 96 -4.12 0.64 -0.79
CA THR A 96 -4.66 -0.69 -1.09
C THR A 96 -6.19 -0.61 -1.15
N ILE A 97 -6.93 -1.68 -0.97
CA ILE A 97 -8.39 -1.68 -1.06
C ILE A 97 -9.07 -1.94 0.28
N LEU A 98 -10.32 -1.49 0.39
CA LEU A 98 -11.28 -1.94 1.42
C LEU A 98 -12.47 -2.61 0.73
N VAL A 99 -13.11 -3.53 1.44
CA VAL A 99 -14.30 -4.25 1.01
C VAL A 99 -15.45 -3.93 1.97
N ASP A 100 -16.50 -3.25 1.51
CA ASP A 100 -17.57 -2.73 2.37
C ASP A 100 -17.03 -1.88 3.55
N GLY A 101 -15.94 -1.12 3.32
CA GLY A 101 -15.24 -0.34 4.33
C GLY A 101 -14.35 -1.14 5.29
N MET A 102 -14.32 -2.47 5.16
CA MET A 102 -13.51 -3.36 5.98
C MET A 102 -12.13 -3.61 5.36
N GLY A 103 -11.13 -3.74 6.20
CA GLY A 103 -9.73 -3.95 5.82
C GLY A 103 -9.21 -5.35 6.15
N GLN A 104 -7.90 -5.43 6.11
CA GLN A 104 -7.15 -6.66 6.40
C GLN A 104 -7.08 -6.88 7.91
N ARG A 105 -7.09 -8.14 8.32
CA ARG A 105 -6.93 -8.52 9.73
C ARG A 105 -5.55 -8.19 10.26
N ILE A 106 -5.48 -7.83 11.53
CA ILE A 106 -4.22 -7.61 12.23
C ILE A 106 -3.75 -8.96 12.79
N GLY A 107 -2.50 -9.30 12.54
CA GLY A 107 -1.88 -10.54 13.00
C GLY A 107 -1.14 -11.26 11.86
N THR A 108 -0.59 -12.41 12.17
CA THR A 108 0.10 -13.28 11.20
C THR A 108 -0.86 -13.86 10.18
N GLU A 109 -2.11 -14.00 10.55
CA GLU A 109 -3.19 -14.57 9.74
C GLU A 109 -3.61 -13.66 8.58
N GLY A 110 -3.29 -12.35 8.68
CA GLY A 110 -3.54 -11.37 7.62
C GLY A 110 -2.38 -11.30 6.62
N TYR A 111 -2.00 -12.40 6.03
CA TYR A 111 -0.84 -12.50 5.15
C TYR A 111 -1.20 -12.39 3.67
N GLY A 112 -0.20 -12.04 2.90
CA GLY A 112 -0.18 -12.13 1.44
C GLY A 112 1.15 -12.75 1.00
N TRP A 113 1.38 -12.86 -0.30
CA TRP A 113 2.67 -13.31 -0.84
C TRP A 113 2.87 -12.77 -2.26
N ILE A 114 4.09 -12.91 -2.76
CA ILE A 114 4.47 -12.60 -4.15
C ILE A 114 4.61 -13.93 -4.91
N PRO A 115 3.54 -14.44 -5.55
CA PRO A 115 3.59 -15.74 -6.25
C PRO A 115 4.31 -15.66 -7.59
N ARG A 116 4.46 -14.45 -8.15
CA ARG A 116 5.06 -14.29 -9.47
C ARG A 116 5.71 -12.91 -9.60
N TYR A 117 6.88 -12.87 -10.21
CA TYR A 117 7.55 -11.62 -10.57
C TYR A 117 8.47 -11.83 -11.78
N TYR A 118 8.85 -10.73 -12.40
CA TYR A 118 9.86 -10.65 -13.44
C TYR A 118 10.60 -9.33 -13.33
N THR A 119 11.93 -9.36 -13.45
CA THR A 119 12.77 -8.16 -13.48
C THR A 119 13.63 -8.17 -14.73
N GLY A 120 13.57 -7.10 -15.50
CA GLY A 120 14.33 -6.94 -16.75
C GLY A 120 14.60 -5.47 -17.05
N SER A 121 15.39 -5.22 -18.09
CA SER A 121 15.77 -3.86 -18.49
C SER A 121 14.60 -3.00 -19.00
N ASN A 122 13.59 -3.62 -19.60
CA ASN A 122 12.49 -2.92 -20.28
C ASN A 122 11.17 -3.03 -19.55
N VAL A 123 11.00 -4.05 -18.72
CA VAL A 123 9.76 -4.32 -17.98
C VAL A 123 10.12 -4.95 -16.65
N ASN A 124 9.54 -4.44 -15.60
CA ASN A 124 9.50 -5.05 -14.29
C ASN A 124 8.06 -5.42 -13.94
N TYR A 125 7.86 -6.55 -13.30
CA TYR A 125 6.54 -7.04 -12.95
C TYR A 125 6.56 -7.69 -11.58
N VAL A 126 5.53 -7.43 -10.78
CA VAL A 126 5.26 -8.14 -9.55
C VAL A 126 3.77 -8.39 -9.40
N LEU A 127 3.43 -9.60 -8.97
CA LEU A 127 2.09 -10.01 -8.56
C LEU A 127 2.09 -10.23 -7.06
N GLY A 128 1.22 -9.52 -6.35
CA GLY A 128 0.89 -9.81 -4.96
C GLY A 128 -0.49 -10.45 -4.84
N ASP A 129 -0.60 -11.50 -4.04
CA ASP A 129 -1.86 -12.12 -3.68
C ASP A 129 -2.15 -11.85 -2.19
N ALA A 130 -3.19 -11.11 -1.92
CA ALA A 130 -3.65 -10.74 -0.59
C ALA A 130 -5.05 -11.30 -0.27
N SER A 131 -5.49 -12.34 -1.00
CA SER A 131 -6.81 -12.95 -0.83
C SER A 131 -7.06 -13.44 0.61
N ASN A 132 -6.01 -13.89 1.31
CA ASN A 132 -6.11 -14.33 2.71
C ASN A 132 -5.94 -13.21 3.76
N ALA A 133 -5.65 -11.98 3.31
CA ALA A 133 -5.36 -10.90 4.26
C ALA A 133 -6.62 -10.40 4.99
N TYR A 134 -7.77 -10.49 4.37
CA TYR A 134 -9.03 -9.92 4.85
C TYR A 134 -9.78 -10.85 5.80
N GLY A 135 -10.53 -10.28 6.74
CA GLY A 135 -11.39 -11.01 7.66
C GLY A 135 -11.31 -10.51 9.09
N GLU A 136 -11.92 -11.28 9.98
CA GLU A 136 -11.93 -10.99 11.41
C GLU A 136 -10.53 -11.07 12.03
N VAL A 137 -10.33 -10.33 13.10
CA VAL A 137 -9.10 -10.44 13.92
C VAL A 137 -9.20 -11.67 14.80
N VAL A 138 -8.47 -12.72 14.45
CA VAL A 138 -8.49 -14.02 15.15
C VAL A 138 -7.27 -14.25 16.04
N SER A 139 -6.24 -13.41 15.95
CA SER A 139 -5.03 -13.48 16.78
C SER A 139 -5.36 -13.20 18.26
N PRO A 140 -5.10 -14.11 19.20
CA PRO A 140 -5.38 -13.88 20.62
C PRO A 140 -4.63 -12.67 21.18
N LEU A 141 -3.40 -12.45 20.72
CA LEU A 141 -2.60 -11.28 21.10
C LEU A 141 -3.28 -9.97 20.68
N TRP A 142 -3.78 -9.91 19.46
CA TRP A 142 -4.43 -8.70 18.93
C TRP A 142 -5.84 -8.51 19.48
N THR A 143 -6.58 -9.57 19.70
CA THR A 143 -7.89 -9.51 20.39
C THR A 143 -7.75 -8.88 21.77
N GLU A 144 -6.73 -9.30 22.53
CA GLU A 144 -6.48 -8.73 23.86
C GLU A 144 -6.00 -7.28 23.80
N ARG A 145 -5.18 -6.91 22.81
CA ARG A 145 -4.73 -5.52 22.60
C ARG A 145 -5.89 -4.60 22.21
N LEU A 146 -6.76 -5.05 21.31
CA LEU A 146 -7.98 -4.32 20.93
C LEU A 146 -8.86 -4.07 22.15
N ARG A 147 -9.11 -5.11 22.96
CA ARG A 147 -9.89 -5.01 24.19
C ARG A 147 -9.28 -4.00 25.17
N LYS A 148 -7.97 -4.02 25.39
CA LYS A 148 -7.25 -3.05 26.25
C LYS A 148 -7.32 -1.63 25.73
N ALA A 149 -7.33 -1.43 24.43
CA ALA A 149 -7.46 -0.14 23.78
C ALA A 149 -8.92 0.36 23.70
N GLY A 150 -9.88 -0.44 24.17
CA GLY A 150 -11.30 -0.12 24.06
C GLY A 150 -11.79 -0.08 22.61
N VAL A 151 -11.22 -0.94 21.76
CA VAL A 151 -11.58 -1.07 20.34
C VAL A 151 -12.33 -2.39 20.15
N GLU A 152 -13.60 -2.29 19.78
CA GLU A 152 -14.41 -3.43 19.38
C GLU A 152 -14.24 -3.70 17.89
N THR A 153 -14.17 -4.97 17.49
CA THR A 153 -14.18 -5.36 16.08
C THR A 153 -15.59 -5.23 15.52
N SER A 154 -15.71 -4.54 14.41
CA SER A 154 -16.99 -4.28 13.74
C SER A 154 -16.71 -3.74 12.33
N PRO A 155 -17.70 -3.68 11.43
CA PRO A 155 -17.55 -3.01 10.14
C PRO A 155 -17.08 -1.54 10.30
N ARG A 156 -17.55 -0.85 11.32
CA ARG A 156 -17.18 0.56 11.59
C ARG A 156 -15.68 0.72 11.93
N THR A 157 -15.10 -0.22 12.64
CA THR A 157 -13.67 -0.21 12.97
C THR A 157 -12.81 -0.83 11.87
N GLY A 158 -13.42 -1.48 10.89
CA GLY A 158 -12.78 -2.03 9.72
C GLY A 158 -12.41 -3.51 9.83
N TRP A 159 -12.93 -4.21 10.83
CA TRP A 159 -12.67 -5.64 11.04
C TRP A 159 -13.97 -6.40 11.36
N ASP A 160 -14.39 -7.21 10.40
CA ASP A 160 -15.53 -8.12 10.54
C ASP A 160 -15.42 -9.21 9.49
N VAL A 161 -16.39 -10.11 9.44
CA VAL A 161 -16.53 -11.05 8.35
C VAL A 161 -16.60 -10.27 7.03
N ASN A 162 -15.70 -10.56 6.11
CA ASN A 162 -15.76 -9.99 4.78
C ASN A 162 -16.09 -11.05 3.73
N HIS A 163 -16.44 -10.58 2.55
CA HIS A 163 -16.90 -11.43 1.45
C HIS A 163 -15.87 -11.51 0.31
N LEU A 164 -14.62 -11.12 0.58
CA LEU A 164 -13.53 -11.21 -0.40
C LEU A 164 -13.20 -12.68 -0.70
N ALA A 165 -13.22 -13.04 -1.96
CA ALA A 165 -12.71 -14.32 -2.45
C ALA A 165 -11.31 -14.18 -3.07
N THR A 166 -11.09 -13.13 -3.87
CA THR A 166 -9.82 -12.90 -4.55
C THR A 166 -9.41 -11.44 -4.46
N TYR A 167 -8.16 -11.19 -4.08
CA TYR A 167 -7.48 -9.92 -4.28
C TYR A 167 -6.05 -10.14 -4.73
N ARG A 168 -5.82 -9.94 -6.02
CA ARG A 168 -4.51 -9.97 -6.63
C ARG A 168 -4.20 -8.62 -7.25
N ARG A 169 -3.03 -8.09 -6.96
CA ARG A 169 -2.53 -6.84 -7.54
C ARG A 169 -1.34 -7.12 -8.43
N HIS A 170 -1.48 -6.74 -9.67
CA HIS A 170 -0.42 -6.76 -10.67
C HIS A 170 0.18 -5.36 -10.77
N ILE A 171 1.48 -5.26 -10.68
CA ILE A 171 2.21 -4.00 -10.93
C ILE A 171 3.18 -4.26 -12.06
N VAL A 172 3.07 -3.47 -13.12
CA VAL A 172 3.97 -3.48 -14.27
C VAL A 172 4.60 -2.10 -14.39
N GLU A 173 5.93 -2.06 -14.33
CA GLU A 173 6.72 -0.85 -14.61
C GLU A 173 7.39 -0.99 -15.98
N LEU A 174 7.32 0.06 -16.80
CA LEU A 174 7.95 0.10 -18.10
C LEU A 174 9.38 0.69 -18.05
N GLY A 175 10.33 -0.17 -17.78
CA GLY A 175 11.75 0.17 -17.72
C GLY A 175 12.02 1.27 -16.69
N THR A 176 12.79 2.28 -17.08
CA THR A 176 13.12 3.45 -16.23
C THR A 176 12.27 4.68 -16.55
N SER A 177 11.12 4.50 -17.19
CA SER A 177 10.25 5.61 -17.60
C SER A 177 9.45 6.25 -16.46
N GLY A 178 9.35 5.57 -15.31
CA GLY A 178 8.46 5.96 -14.21
C GLY A 178 6.98 5.70 -14.51
N LEU A 179 6.64 5.07 -15.64
CA LEU A 179 5.28 4.67 -15.96
C LEU A 179 4.96 3.33 -15.35
N VAL A 180 3.91 3.31 -14.53
CA VAL A 180 3.47 2.11 -13.80
C VAL A 180 2.00 1.85 -14.10
N PHE A 181 1.68 0.59 -14.40
CA PHE A 181 0.31 0.07 -14.46
C PHE A 181 0.03 -0.75 -13.21
N VAL A 182 -1.07 -0.44 -12.56
CA VAL A 182 -1.60 -1.24 -11.44
C VAL A 182 -2.93 -1.83 -11.89
N TYR A 183 -3.04 -3.15 -11.85
CA TYR A 183 -4.27 -3.86 -12.18
C TYR A 183 -4.67 -4.77 -11.01
N ASP A 184 -5.90 -4.62 -10.53
CA ASP A 184 -6.45 -5.40 -9.45
C ASP A 184 -7.49 -6.40 -9.96
N GLU A 185 -7.26 -7.68 -9.67
CA GLU A 185 -8.27 -8.73 -9.78
C GLU A 185 -9.01 -8.81 -8.44
N LEU A 186 -10.30 -8.48 -8.48
CA LEU A 186 -11.15 -8.42 -7.29
C LEU A 186 -12.37 -9.31 -7.49
N GLU A 187 -12.58 -10.24 -6.55
CA GLU A 187 -13.73 -11.13 -6.54
C GLU A 187 -14.32 -11.22 -5.14
N ALA A 188 -15.62 -11.26 -5.05
CA ALA A 188 -16.36 -11.44 -3.81
C ALA A 188 -17.50 -12.44 -4.01
N ASP A 189 -17.92 -13.12 -2.94
CA ASP A 189 -18.98 -14.12 -2.98
C ASP A 189 -20.40 -13.50 -3.05
N ARG A 190 -20.50 -12.18 -2.91
CA ARG A 190 -21.72 -11.37 -3.09
C ARG A 190 -21.37 -9.97 -3.60
N PRO A 191 -22.35 -9.18 -4.05
CA PRO A 191 -22.14 -7.77 -4.34
C PRO A 191 -21.62 -7.00 -3.14
N VAL A 192 -20.52 -6.24 -3.34
CA VAL A 192 -19.83 -5.45 -2.33
C VAL A 192 -19.43 -4.08 -2.88
N VAL A 193 -19.12 -3.15 -1.98
CA VAL A 193 -18.51 -1.87 -2.32
C VAL A 193 -17.00 -1.99 -2.21
N TRP A 194 -16.29 -1.79 -3.33
CA TRP A 194 -14.85 -1.70 -3.39
C TRP A 194 -14.40 -0.25 -3.15
N SER A 195 -13.50 -0.03 -2.20
CA SER A 195 -12.90 1.29 -1.98
C SER A 195 -11.40 1.22 -2.26
N TYR A 196 -10.95 1.92 -3.29
CA TYR A 196 -9.54 2.08 -3.58
C TYR A 196 -8.99 3.24 -2.76
N MET A 197 -8.07 2.93 -1.86
CA MET A 197 -7.45 3.90 -0.97
C MET A 197 -6.20 4.48 -1.62
N LEU A 198 -6.11 5.80 -1.69
CA LEU A 198 -4.94 6.50 -2.19
C LEU A 198 -4.65 7.71 -1.29
N HIS A 199 -3.42 7.80 -0.80
CA HIS A 199 -3.01 8.80 0.18
C HIS A 199 -1.81 9.60 -0.33
N THR A 200 -1.73 10.84 0.10
CA THR A 200 -0.52 11.67 -0.02
C THR A 200 -0.21 12.31 1.32
N VAL A 201 1.07 12.46 1.64
CA VAL A 201 1.49 12.94 2.98
C VAL A 201 1.61 14.46 3.02
N LEU A 202 2.01 15.10 1.94
CA LEU A 202 2.53 16.47 1.98
C LEU A 202 1.62 17.51 1.36
N HIS A 203 0.79 17.10 0.40
CA HIS A 203 -0.11 18.01 -0.31
C HIS A 203 -1.45 17.35 -0.54
N PRO A 204 -2.54 18.12 -0.49
CA PRO A 204 -3.83 17.59 -0.90
C PRO A 204 -3.74 17.14 -2.37
N MET A 205 -4.31 15.99 -2.66
CA MET A 205 -4.49 15.53 -4.02
C MET A 205 -5.49 16.42 -4.73
N THR A 206 -5.25 16.70 -6.00
CA THR A 206 -6.29 17.21 -6.87
C THR A 206 -6.97 16.06 -7.59
N ILE A 207 -8.29 16.10 -7.68
CA ILE A 207 -9.08 15.07 -8.35
C ILE A 207 -9.89 15.71 -9.45
N GLY A 208 -9.73 15.19 -10.66
CA GLY A 208 -10.50 15.52 -11.84
C GLY A 208 -11.39 14.35 -12.26
N HIS A 209 -12.61 14.64 -12.70
CA HIS A 209 -13.48 13.66 -13.33
C HIS A 209 -13.32 13.76 -14.84
N GLU A 210 -12.86 12.70 -15.47
CA GLU A 210 -12.83 12.54 -16.91
C GLU A 210 -13.94 11.57 -17.34
N SER A 211 -14.24 11.50 -18.63
CA SER A 211 -15.42 10.80 -19.13
C SER A 211 -15.52 9.31 -18.73
N GLN A 212 -14.41 8.66 -18.42
CA GLN A 212 -14.35 7.24 -18.04
C GLN A 212 -13.29 6.95 -16.96
N ALA A 213 -12.72 8.00 -16.37
CA ALA A 213 -11.65 7.85 -15.40
C ALA A 213 -11.73 8.91 -14.31
N LEU A 214 -11.15 8.58 -13.15
CA LEU A 214 -10.77 9.58 -12.17
C LEU A 214 -9.28 9.88 -12.36
N HIS A 215 -8.97 11.14 -12.60
CA HIS A 215 -7.60 11.62 -12.62
C HIS A 215 -7.22 12.15 -11.24
N VAL A 216 -6.15 11.64 -10.69
CA VAL A 216 -5.61 12.03 -9.38
C VAL A 216 -4.20 12.54 -9.56
N ARG A 217 -3.90 13.71 -9.04
CA ARG A 217 -2.56 14.29 -9.07
C ARG A 217 -2.02 14.51 -7.67
N ALA A 218 -0.84 14.00 -7.42
CA ALA A 218 -0.03 14.25 -6.22
C ALA A 218 1.24 15.03 -6.59
N ILE A 219 1.63 15.97 -5.73
CA ILE A 219 2.87 16.75 -5.87
C ILE A 219 3.61 16.67 -4.54
N ASN A 220 4.94 16.53 -4.58
CA ASN A 220 5.79 16.53 -3.40
C ASN A 220 6.71 17.76 -3.31
N TYR A 221 7.45 17.90 -2.21
CA TYR A 221 8.37 19.02 -2.01
C TYR A 221 9.56 19.03 -2.97
N ALA A 222 9.94 17.90 -3.54
CA ALA A 222 10.94 17.83 -4.60
C ALA A 222 10.39 18.25 -5.97
N ARG A 223 9.16 18.80 -6.03
CA ARG A 223 8.41 19.15 -7.25
C ARG A 223 8.17 17.96 -8.18
N GLY A 224 8.29 16.74 -7.67
CA GLY A 224 7.84 15.56 -8.35
C GLY A 224 6.32 15.56 -8.48
N VAL A 225 5.84 15.12 -9.63
CA VAL A 225 4.42 14.99 -9.94
C VAL A 225 4.13 13.54 -10.23
N SER A 226 3.08 13.01 -9.64
CA SER A 226 2.50 11.72 -10.02
C SER A 226 1.06 11.93 -10.47
N ASP A 227 0.80 11.58 -11.71
CA ASP A 227 -0.54 11.54 -12.27
C ASP A 227 -1.00 10.08 -12.29
N ALA A 228 -2.19 9.82 -11.76
CA ALA A 228 -2.82 8.51 -11.81
C ALA A 228 -4.21 8.62 -12.42
N TRP A 229 -4.53 7.70 -13.32
CA TRP A 229 -5.87 7.55 -13.90
C TRP A 229 -6.45 6.23 -13.40
N LEU A 230 -7.58 6.31 -12.72
CA LEU A 230 -8.27 5.16 -12.17
C LEU A 230 -9.47 4.82 -13.06
N TYR A 231 -9.50 3.57 -13.50
CA TYR A 231 -10.58 2.99 -14.31
C TYR A 231 -11.21 1.83 -13.55
N ALA A 232 -12.51 1.65 -13.69
CA ALA A 232 -13.19 0.46 -13.20
C ALA A 232 -14.17 -0.06 -14.25
N SER A 233 -14.48 -1.35 -14.18
CA SER A 233 -15.52 -1.98 -15.01
C SER A 233 -16.95 -1.56 -14.62
N THR A 234 -17.10 -0.93 -13.47
CA THR A 234 -18.35 -0.39 -12.92
C THR A 234 -18.26 1.11 -12.74
N ALA A 235 -19.36 1.78 -12.42
CA ALA A 235 -19.35 3.21 -12.16
C ALA A 235 -18.38 3.56 -11.02
N LEU A 236 -17.46 4.47 -11.29
CA LEU A 236 -16.58 5.05 -10.30
C LEU A 236 -17.27 6.24 -9.64
N THR A 237 -17.35 6.21 -8.33
CA THR A 237 -17.66 7.41 -7.54
C THR A 237 -16.43 7.73 -6.68
N ALA A 238 -15.97 8.98 -6.71
CA ALA A 238 -14.95 9.44 -5.78
C ALA A 238 -15.62 10.08 -4.58
N ASP A 239 -15.38 9.55 -3.40
CA ASP A 239 -15.57 10.26 -2.16
C ASP A 239 -14.22 10.82 -1.73
N THR A 240 -14.07 12.13 -1.88
CA THR A 240 -12.87 12.86 -1.50
C THR A 240 -13.06 13.44 -0.12
N THR A 241 -13.08 12.61 0.87
CA THR A 241 -12.86 13.12 2.21
C THR A 241 -11.37 13.41 2.34
N SER A 242 -10.99 14.67 2.17
CA SER A 242 -9.70 15.19 2.62
C SER A 242 -9.71 15.18 4.17
N GLN A 243 -9.67 14.00 4.73
CA GLN A 243 -9.46 13.89 6.17
C GLN A 243 -7.97 14.08 6.41
N PHE A 244 -7.59 15.31 6.74
CA PHE A 244 -6.43 15.50 7.58
C PHE A 244 -6.63 14.61 8.81
N PHE A 245 -5.65 13.78 9.13
CA PHE A 245 -5.69 12.98 10.33
C PHE A 245 -5.93 13.89 11.51
N VAL A 246 -7.11 13.78 12.05
CA VAL A 246 -7.51 14.50 13.24
C VAL A 246 -6.69 13.93 14.40
N PRO A 247 -6.18 14.76 15.32
CA PRO A 247 -5.50 14.29 16.50
C PRO A 247 -6.27 13.19 17.24
N ALA A 248 -5.54 12.33 17.93
CA ALA A 248 -6.06 11.11 18.58
C ALA A 248 -7.31 11.34 19.47
N ASP A 249 -7.50 12.54 19.95
CA ASP A 249 -8.59 12.95 20.87
C ASP A 249 -9.97 12.99 20.19
N ASN A 250 -10.03 12.87 18.87
CA ASN A 250 -11.27 12.99 18.09
C ASN A 250 -11.71 11.66 17.45
N TRP A 251 -11.19 10.52 17.93
CA TRP A 251 -11.57 9.16 17.48
C TRP A 251 -12.47 8.46 18.48
#